data_b8a2655016fbbe13b5fa33057d9ba39b
#
_entry.id   b8a2655016fbbe13b5fa33057d9ba39b
#
_cell.length_a   1.000
_cell.length_b   1.000
_cell.length_c   1.000
_cell.angle_alpha   90.00
_cell.angle_beta   90.00
_cell.angle_gamma   90.00
#
_symmetry.space_group_name_H-M   'P 1'
#
loop_
_entity.id
_entity.type
_entity.pdbx_description
1 polymer ?
#
loop_
_entity_poly.entity_id
_entity_poly.type
_entity_poly.pdbx_seq_one_letter_code
_entity_poly.pdbx_strand_id
1 'polypeptide(L)'
;PYRRQRQMCIRDRHNEYGLIYSLPQTHLDIEVVATKTTRKAGPYYQYAEKYLGIPGAITQDSEEWALSSVKVTPYGVPDPEEQYLMQFKPGGNGYIVLDENGLLLSINTEPVIDSIVSTAPKQKQESPLDNNEYAKVYSAELLMSASTVKMAEVAAKQLYRIRESRLNLVTGEVDELPADGESFKLIIQQLDEQEAALTALFMGTTQTETIIKHFDYIPVEEVTNDIVFRISDLYGIVKPENLSGAPVYLSLKITEEGELPIDNKGNIKKMPKNAVAYAIPGKAEVILSDGKKTLFKENLPIAQFGVVFGLDPSIFTDKKAPSCATFYPQTGAIRQIGK
;
A
#
# COMPACT_ATOMS: atom_id res chain seq x y z
N PRO A 1 10.54 -11.27 -36.76
CA PRO A 1 10.88 -12.66 -37.12
C PRO A 1 11.12 -13.55 -35.89
N TYR A 2 11.42 -13.02 -34.71
CA TYR A 2 11.72 -13.79 -33.49
C TYR A 2 10.49 -14.32 -32.72
N ARG A 3 9.31 -13.85 -33.01
CA ARG A 3 8.04 -14.32 -32.40
C ARG A 3 7.67 -15.78 -32.71
N ARG A 4 8.28 -16.40 -33.72
CA ARG A 4 7.97 -17.78 -34.13
C ARG A 4 8.73 -18.89 -33.38
N GLN A 5 9.72 -18.61 -32.55
CA GLN A 5 10.40 -19.63 -31.73
C GLN A 5 9.75 -19.86 -30.36
N ARG A 6 8.72 -19.08 -29.98
CA ARG A 6 8.01 -19.18 -28.70
C ARG A 6 7.00 -20.34 -28.60
N GLN A 7 6.79 -21.12 -29.66
CA GLN A 7 5.85 -22.24 -29.65
C GLN A 7 6.48 -23.57 -29.22
N MET A 8 7.06 -23.64 -28.03
CA MET A 8 7.22 -24.90 -27.30
C MET A 8 6.22 -24.98 -26.14
N CYS A 9 5.01 -24.53 -26.34
CA CYS A 9 3.91 -24.72 -25.39
C CYS A 9 3.54 -26.19 -25.28
N ILE A 10 3.27 -26.61 -24.07
CA ILE A 10 2.88 -27.92 -23.56
C ILE A 10 1.69 -28.57 -24.30
N ARG A 11 1.04 -27.90 -25.23
CA ARG A 11 -0.19 -28.37 -25.89
C ARG A 11 -0.07 -29.67 -26.67
N ASP A 12 1.15 -30.13 -26.98
CA ASP A 12 1.35 -31.30 -27.87
C ASP A 12 2.02 -32.54 -27.21
N ARG A 13 2.26 -32.54 -25.85
CA ARG A 13 2.95 -33.65 -25.18
C ARG A 13 2.10 -34.27 -24.08
N HIS A 14 1.22 -35.19 -24.46
CA HIS A 14 0.27 -35.87 -23.56
C HIS A 14 0.88 -36.90 -22.61
N ASN A 15 2.18 -37.20 -22.58
CA ASN A 15 2.75 -38.31 -21.79
C ASN A 15 4.16 -38.07 -21.20
N GLU A 16 4.54 -36.86 -20.90
CA GLU A 16 5.86 -36.59 -20.28
C GLU A 16 5.72 -36.28 -18.77
N TYR A 17 6.41 -37.06 -17.93
CA TYR A 17 6.51 -36.81 -16.50
C TYR A 17 7.40 -35.59 -16.25
N GLY A 18 6.90 -34.57 -15.57
CA GLY A 18 7.65 -33.38 -15.23
C GLY A 18 6.82 -32.39 -14.42
N LEU A 19 7.44 -31.34 -13.93
CA LEU A 19 6.80 -30.25 -13.23
C LEU A 19 6.55 -29.09 -14.20
N ILE A 20 5.31 -28.63 -14.26
CA ILE A 20 4.92 -27.45 -15.04
C ILE A 20 5.07 -26.22 -14.14
N TYR A 21 5.72 -25.19 -14.64
CA TYR A 21 5.82 -23.88 -13.98
C TYR A 21 5.63 -22.77 -15.01
N SER A 22 5.26 -21.59 -14.55
CA SER A 22 5.11 -20.39 -15.36
C SER A 22 6.23 -19.40 -15.10
N LEU A 23 6.64 -18.66 -16.12
CA LEU A 23 7.38 -17.41 -15.92
C LEU A 23 6.40 -16.30 -15.57
N PRO A 24 6.82 -15.30 -14.78
CA PRO A 24 5.95 -14.19 -14.43
C PRO A 24 5.85 -13.16 -15.56
N GLN A 25 4.67 -12.61 -15.69
CA GLN A 25 4.43 -11.28 -16.23
C GLN A 25 4.58 -10.30 -15.07
N THR A 26 5.39 -9.25 -15.24
CA THR A 26 5.54 -8.22 -14.21
C THR A 26 4.35 -7.28 -14.22
N HIS A 27 3.68 -7.15 -13.10
CA HIS A 27 2.66 -6.15 -12.83
C HIS A 27 3.23 -5.07 -11.91
N LEU A 28 2.66 -3.89 -11.95
CA LEU A 28 3.01 -2.77 -11.08
C LEU A 28 1.83 -2.50 -10.14
N ASP A 29 2.01 -2.78 -8.85
CA ASP A 29 1.08 -2.35 -7.80
C ASP A 29 1.38 -0.90 -7.44
N ILE A 30 0.44 -0.01 -7.74
CA ILE A 30 0.52 1.41 -7.46
C ILE A 30 -0.27 1.67 -6.19
N GLU A 31 0.44 1.73 -5.06
CA GLU A 31 -0.11 2.08 -3.76
C GLU A 31 -0.21 3.61 -3.65
N VAL A 32 -1.42 4.09 -3.44
CA VAL A 32 -1.74 5.51 -3.29
C VAL A 32 -2.27 5.76 -1.89
N VAL A 33 -1.58 6.59 -1.14
CA VAL A 33 -1.95 6.99 0.22
C VAL A 33 -2.46 8.42 0.19
N ALA A 34 -3.71 8.63 0.61
CA ALA A 34 -4.29 9.95 0.77
C ALA A 34 -4.83 10.15 2.18
N THR A 35 -4.80 11.40 2.61
CA THR A 35 -5.34 11.82 3.90
C THR A 35 -6.63 12.58 3.67
N LYS A 36 -7.73 12.10 4.26
CA LYS A 36 -9.01 12.79 4.33
C LYS A 36 -9.06 13.58 5.64
N THR A 37 -9.23 14.87 5.56
CA THR A 37 -9.45 15.74 6.72
C THR A 37 -10.89 16.20 6.72
N THR A 38 -11.67 15.77 7.70
CA THR A 38 -13.05 16.19 7.92
C THR A 38 -13.10 17.19 9.06
N ARG A 39 -13.60 18.39 8.78
CA ARG A 39 -13.83 19.44 9.78
C ARG A 39 -15.32 19.61 9.96
N LYS A 40 -15.80 19.60 11.22
CA LYS A 40 -17.18 19.84 11.56
C LYS A 40 -17.30 21.04 12.49
N ALA A 41 -18.20 21.96 12.20
CA ALA A 41 -18.46 23.11 13.03
C ALA A 41 -19.18 22.67 14.33
N GLY A 42 -18.77 23.24 15.45
CA GLY A 42 -19.47 23.04 16.71
C GLY A 42 -20.82 23.79 16.75
N PRO A 43 -21.85 23.28 17.43
CA PRO A 43 -23.16 23.93 17.50
C PRO A 43 -23.13 25.34 18.12
N TYR A 44 -22.08 25.65 18.87
CA TYR A 44 -21.89 26.95 19.55
C TYR A 44 -20.72 27.75 19.02
N TYR A 45 -20.25 27.49 17.78
CA TYR A 45 -19.06 28.14 17.20
C TYR A 45 -19.12 29.66 17.24
N GLN A 46 -20.31 30.24 17.06
CA GLN A 46 -20.53 31.71 17.10
C GLN A 46 -20.20 32.34 18.47
N TYR A 47 -20.21 31.54 19.52
CA TYR A 47 -19.98 31.97 20.89
C TYR A 47 -18.59 31.59 21.43
N ALA A 48 -17.74 30.96 20.61
CA ALA A 48 -16.42 30.49 21.02
C ALA A 48 -15.54 31.64 21.56
N GLU A 49 -15.40 32.70 20.79
CA GLU A 49 -14.61 33.86 21.21
C GLU A 49 -15.19 34.54 22.47
N LYS A 50 -16.51 34.71 22.53
CA LYS A 50 -17.18 35.33 23.66
C LYS A 50 -17.03 34.58 24.97
N TYR A 51 -17.19 33.25 24.95
CA TYR A 51 -17.21 32.45 26.17
C TYR A 51 -15.88 31.77 26.48
N LEU A 52 -15.09 31.43 25.48
CA LEU A 52 -13.79 30.76 25.67
C LEU A 52 -12.59 31.70 25.47
N GLY A 53 -12.81 32.87 24.84
CA GLY A 53 -11.72 33.76 24.48
C GLY A 53 -10.76 33.22 23.41
N ILE A 54 -11.17 32.17 22.68
CA ILE A 54 -10.32 31.47 21.70
C ILE A 54 -10.84 31.80 20.30
N PRO A 55 -10.04 32.48 19.45
CA PRO A 55 -10.37 32.68 18.05
C PRO A 55 -10.14 31.41 17.21
N GLY A 56 -10.72 31.35 16.00
CA GLY A 56 -10.42 30.31 15.03
C GLY A 56 -11.30 29.07 15.14
N ALA A 57 -12.51 29.20 15.70
CA ALA A 57 -13.50 28.13 15.66
C ALA A 57 -13.85 27.75 14.20
N ILE A 58 -14.09 26.48 13.96
CA ILE A 58 -14.57 25.97 12.66
C ILE A 58 -16.02 26.48 12.48
N THR A 59 -16.23 27.26 11.43
CA THR A 59 -17.50 27.93 11.15
C THR A 59 -18.38 27.19 10.15
N GLN A 60 -17.79 26.29 9.35
CA GLN A 60 -18.46 25.52 8.32
C GLN A 60 -17.87 24.11 8.24
N ASP A 61 -18.73 23.16 7.96
CA ASP A 61 -18.30 21.79 7.68
C ASP A 61 -17.52 21.75 6.37
N SER A 62 -16.40 21.04 6.37
CA SER A 62 -15.58 20.85 5.18
C SER A 62 -14.91 19.47 5.18
N GLU A 63 -14.71 18.94 3.97
CA GLU A 63 -13.89 17.77 3.73
C GLU A 63 -12.78 18.15 2.76
N GLU A 64 -11.56 17.79 3.10
CA GLU A 64 -10.39 18.04 2.27
C GLU A 64 -9.61 16.74 2.06
N TRP A 65 -9.13 16.54 0.85
CA TRP A 65 -8.31 15.41 0.49
C TRP A 65 -6.91 15.88 0.10
N ALA A 66 -5.90 15.24 0.66
CA ALA A 66 -4.51 15.50 0.32
C ALA A 66 -3.82 14.18 -0.05
N LEU A 67 -3.12 14.16 -1.19
CA LEU A 67 -2.24 13.06 -1.54
C LEU A 67 -1.03 13.07 -0.63
N SER A 68 -0.81 11.98 0.11
CA SER A 68 0.30 11.86 1.05
C SER A 68 1.53 11.20 0.42
N SER A 69 1.34 10.08 -0.26
CA SER A 69 2.42 9.38 -0.97
C SER A 69 1.89 8.48 -2.08
N VAL A 70 2.77 8.20 -3.04
CA VAL A 70 2.56 7.20 -4.09
C VAL A 70 3.78 6.30 -4.12
N LYS A 71 3.57 5.00 -4.14
CA LYS A 71 4.61 3.98 -4.23
C LYS A 71 4.27 3.01 -5.35
N VAL A 72 5.26 2.57 -6.11
CA VAL A 72 5.10 1.54 -7.13
C VAL A 72 5.95 0.34 -6.75
N THR A 73 5.33 -0.83 -6.72
CA THR A 73 6.01 -2.08 -6.37
C THR A 73 5.77 -3.10 -7.48
N PRO A 74 6.82 -3.58 -8.15
CA PRO A 74 6.66 -4.64 -9.14
C PRO A 74 6.40 -5.99 -8.45
N TYR A 75 5.45 -6.75 -8.99
CA TYR A 75 5.16 -8.11 -8.55
C TYR A 75 4.91 -9.04 -9.75
N GLY A 76 5.04 -10.35 -9.57
CA GLY A 76 4.88 -11.34 -10.62
C GLY A 76 3.50 -11.97 -10.62
N VAL A 77 2.90 -12.06 -11.78
CA VAL A 77 1.69 -12.85 -12.04
C VAL A 77 2.04 -13.92 -13.06
N PRO A 78 1.64 -15.18 -12.88
CA PRO A 78 1.93 -16.25 -13.85
C PRO A 78 1.45 -15.88 -15.25
N ASP A 79 2.36 -15.91 -16.23
CA ASP A 79 1.98 -15.70 -17.64
C ASP A 79 1.45 -17.03 -18.22
N PRO A 80 0.17 -17.08 -18.65
CA PRO A 80 -0.40 -18.27 -19.26
C PRO A 80 0.27 -18.68 -20.58
N GLU A 81 0.92 -17.73 -21.28
CA GLU A 81 1.59 -17.98 -22.55
C GLU A 81 3.03 -18.47 -22.35
N GLU A 82 3.62 -18.26 -21.16
CA GLU A 82 4.99 -18.61 -20.84
C GLU A 82 5.04 -19.76 -19.80
N GLN A 83 4.46 -20.90 -20.17
CA GLN A 83 4.48 -22.13 -19.38
C GLN A 83 5.52 -23.11 -19.88
N TYR A 84 6.28 -23.69 -18.95
CA TYR A 84 7.38 -24.59 -19.24
C TYR A 84 7.31 -25.87 -18.47
N LEU A 85 7.73 -26.98 -19.11
CA LEU A 85 7.85 -28.29 -18.49
C LEU A 85 9.31 -28.51 -18.07
N MET A 86 9.54 -28.70 -16.78
CA MET A 86 10.84 -29.07 -16.25
C MET A 86 10.88 -30.59 -16.01
N GLN A 87 11.88 -31.24 -16.59
CA GLN A 87 12.09 -32.67 -16.44
C GLN A 87 13.47 -32.95 -15.84
N PHE A 88 13.49 -33.67 -14.74
CA PHE A 88 14.74 -34.23 -14.20
C PHE A 88 14.90 -35.68 -14.59
N LYS A 89 16.15 -36.10 -14.82
CA LYS A 89 16.46 -37.50 -15.05
C LYS A 89 16.06 -38.33 -13.82
N PRO A 90 15.48 -39.53 -14.00
CA PRO A 90 15.15 -40.42 -12.90
C PRO A 90 16.39 -40.69 -12.02
N GLY A 91 16.21 -40.57 -10.68
CA GLY A 91 17.28 -40.83 -9.71
C GLY A 91 18.16 -39.62 -9.35
N GLY A 92 17.82 -38.40 -9.79
CA GLY A 92 18.39 -37.16 -9.27
C GLY A 92 17.71 -36.73 -7.96
N ASN A 93 18.46 -36.21 -7.00
CA ASN A 93 17.96 -35.72 -5.71
C ASN A 93 17.57 -34.23 -5.76
N GLY A 94 17.21 -33.70 -6.91
CA GLY A 94 16.84 -32.31 -7.05
C GLY A 94 15.42 -32.04 -6.54
N TYR A 95 15.19 -30.89 -5.88
CA TYR A 95 13.87 -30.39 -5.53
C TYR A 95 13.66 -28.98 -6.08
N ILE A 96 12.39 -28.64 -6.30
CA ILE A 96 11.95 -27.38 -6.88
C ILE A 96 10.93 -26.77 -5.94
N VAL A 97 11.03 -25.48 -5.75
CA VAL A 97 10.05 -24.70 -4.98
C VAL A 97 9.33 -23.76 -5.93
N LEU A 98 8.03 -23.88 -5.99
CA LEU A 98 7.13 -22.94 -6.67
C LEU A 98 6.35 -22.14 -5.63
N ASP A 99 5.85 -20.99 -6.02
CA ASP A 99 4.84 -20.29 -5.22
C ASP A 99 3.46 -20.95 -5.37
N GLU A 100 2.46 -20.40 -4.67
CA GLU A 100 1.06 -20.90 -4.72
C GLU A 100 0.45 -20.79 -6.12
N ASN A 101 0.98 -19.94 -6.97
CA ASN A 101 0.51 -19.67 -8.33
C ASN A 101 1.27 -20.44 -9.41
N GLY A 102 2.32 -21.18 -9.04
CA GLY A 102 3.15 -21.95 -9.97
C GLY A 102 4.33 -21.20 -10.57
N LEU A 103 4.75 -20.08 -9.98
CA LEU A 103 5.97 -19.37 -10.33
C LEU A 103 7.19 -20.06 -9.74
N LEU A 104 8.28 -20.17 -10.51
CA LEU A 104 9.53 -20.78 -10.08
C LEU A 104 10.27 -19.87 -9.11
N LEU A 105 10.46 -20.32 -7.86
CA LEU A 105 11.18 -19.58 -6.81
C LEU A 105 12.60 -20.07 -6.62
N SER A 106 12.81 -21.38 -6.57
CA SER A 106 14.15 -21.93 -6.37
C SER A 106 14.27 -23.39 -6.85
N ILE A 107 15.52 -23.79 -7.06
CA ILE A 107 15.92 -25.18 -7.39
C ILE A 107 17.05 -25.55 -6.44
N ASN A 108 16.93 -26.71 -5.75
CA ASN A 108 17.89 -27.29 -4.81
C ASN A 108 18.26 -26.35 -3.63
N THR A 109 17.46 -25.36 -3.31
CA THR A 109 17.67 -24.46 -2.18
C THR A 109 16.35 -23.87 -1.73
N GLU A 110 16.29 -23.36 -0.51
CA GLU A 110 15.16 -22.59 -0.04
C GLU A 110 15.04 -21.26 -0.80
N PRO A 111 13.81 -20.80 -1.13
CA PRO A 111 13.62 -19.54 -1.80
C PRO A 111 14.02 -18.37 -0.90
N VAL A 112 14.68 -17.38 -1.50
CA VAL A 112 14.90 -16.10 -0.82
C VAL A 112 13.68 -15.23 -1.07
N ILE A 113 12.78 -15.20 -0.11
CA ILE A 113 11.61 -14.32 -0.12
C ILE A 113 12.09 -12.99 0.45
N ASP A 114 12.22 -11.96 -0.41
CA ASP A 114 12.31 -10.60 0.09
C ASP A 114 11.01 -10.34 0.83
N SER A 115 11.09 -10.15 2.12
CA SER A 115 9.97 -9.68 2.92
C SER A 115 9.65 -8.25 2.44
N ILE A 116 8.99 -8.13 1.30
CA ILE A 116 8.16 -6.96 1.06
C ILE A 116 7.03 -7.17 2.04
N VAL A 117 7.31 -6.79 3.30
CA VAL A 117 6.27 -6.59 4.28
C VAL A 117 5.45 -5.45 3.70
N SER A 118 4.45 -5.80 2.92
CA SER A 118 3.27 -4.98 2.80
C SER A 118 2.69 -4.92 4.22
N THR A 119 3.33 -4.14 5.05
CA THR A 119 2.70 -3.59 6.23
C THR A 119 1.70 -2.60 5.69
N ALA A 120 0.58 -3.13 5.20
CA ALA A 120 -0.63 -2.35 5.20
C ALA A 120 -0.70 -1.77 6.62
N PRO A 121 -0.57 -0.46 6.80
CA PRO A 121 -0.77 0.11 8.12
C PRO A 121 -2.15 -0.39 8.53
N LYS A 122 -2.21 -1.14 9.65
CA LYS A 122 -3.48 -1.51 10.24
C LYS A 122 -4.22 -0.20 10.36
N GLN A 123 -5.24 0.00 9.52
CA GLN A 123 -6.16 1.10 9.65
C GLN A 123 -6.62 1.09 11.10
N LYS A 124 -6.11 2.01 11.91
CA LYS A 124 -6.82 2.43 13.07
C LYS A 124 -8.06 3.11 12.50
N GLN A 125 -9.11 2.34 12.30
CA GLN A 125 -10.45 2.88 12.19
C GLN A 125 -10.71 3.57 13.53
N GLU A 126 -10.32 4.82 13.63
CA GLU A 126 -10.96 5.71 14.58
C GLU A 126 -12.36 5.85 14.03
N SER A 127 -13.30 5.24 14.73
CA SER A 127 -14.72 5.28 14.41
C SER A 127 -15.10 6.74 14.17
N PRO A 128 -15.90 7.05 13.12
CA PRO A 128 -16.39 8.39 12.93
C PRO A 128 -17.04 8.80 14.24
N LEU A 129 -16.75 10.01 14.72
CA LEU A 129 -17.49 10.62 15.83
C LEU A 129 -18.97 10.57 15.45
N ASP A 130 -19.66 9.59 16.00
CA ASP A 130 -21.10 9.45 15.84
C ASP A 130 -21.71 10.74 16.38
N ASN A 131 -22.78 11.26 15.75
CA ASN A 131 -23.52 12.43 16.24
C ASN A 131 -23.96 12.27 17.71
N ASN A 132 -23.76 11.10 18.28
CA ASN A 132 -24.03 10.70 19.64
C ASN A 132 -22.90 11.04 20.65
N GLU A 133 -21.70 11.45 20.21
CA GLU A 133 -20.61 11.80 21.15
C GLU A 133 -20.91 13.07 21.92
N TYR A 134 -21.60 14.04 21.31
CA TYR A 134 -22.08 15.22 22.03
C TYR A 134 -23.14 14.88 23.07
N ALA A 135 -23.89 13.78 22.92
CA ALA A 135 -24.89 13.34 23.88
C ALA A 135 -24.26 13.00 25.25
N LYS A 136 -23.01 12.60 25.30
CA LYS A 136 -22.31 12.27 26.55
C LYS A 136 -22.02 13.47 27.44
N VAL A 137 -22.00 14.67 26.88
CA VAL A 137 -21.71 15.93 27.61
C VAL A 137 -22.95 16.82 27.81
N TYR A 138 -24.09 16.43 27.25
CA TYR A 138 -25.32 17.15 27.46
C TYR A 138 -25.87 16.89 28.86
N SER A 139 -25.70 17.87 29.75
CA SER A 139 -26.36 17.84 31.05
C SER A 139 -27.87 18.15 30.94
N ALA A 140 -28.66 17.75 31.93
CA ALA A 140 -30.08 18.09 31.98
C ALA A 140 -30.32 19.63 31.93
N GLU A 141 -29.44 20.41 32.57
CA GLU A 141 -29.50 21.87 32.54
C GLU A 141 -29.31 22.43 31.14
N LEU A 142 -28.37 21.83 30.37
CA LEU A 142 -28.09 22.18 28.97
C LEU A 142 -29.34 21.91 28.11
N LEU A 143 -29.89 20.70 28.21
CA LEU A 143 -31.06 20.27 27.42
C LEU A 143 -32.31 21.04 27.73
N MET A 144 -32.50 21.50 28.99
CA MET A 144 -33.64 22.30 29.43
C MET A 144 -33.51 23.80 29.08
N SER A 145 -32.37 24.21 28.51
CA SER A 145 -32.14 25.61 28.18
C SER A 145 -32.97 26.04 26.96
N ALA A 146 -33.68 27.16 27.09
CA ALA A 146 -34.66 27.61 26.10
C ALA A 146 -34.06 28.26 24.82
N SER A 147 -32.75 28.50 24.77
CA SER A 147 -32.10 29.15 23.62
C SER A 147 -30.66 28.69 23.44
N THR A 148 -30.16 28.74 22.20
CA THR A 148 -28.79 28.39 21.86
C THR A 148 -27.76 29.21 22.63
N VAL A 149 -28.02 30.51 22.87
CA VAL A 149 -27.17 31.39 23.70
C VAL A 149 -27.05 30.85 25.12
N LYS A 150 -28.19 30.44 25.70
CA LYS A 150 -28.22 29.92 27.07
C LYS A 150 -27.55 28.56 27.16
N MET A 151 -27.75 27.71 26.15
CA MET A 151 -27.06 26.42 26.04
C MET A 151 -25.52 26.61 25.96
N ALA A 152 -25.06 27.55 25.15
CA ALA A 152 -23.63 27.90 25.06
C ALA A 152 -23.08 28.42 26.40
N GLU A 153 -23.83 29.28 27.12
CA GLU A 153 -23.43 29.78 28.45
C GLU A 153 -23.29 28.63 29.46
N VAL A 154 -24.27 27.71 29.50
CA VAL A 154 -24.24 26.53 30.38
C VAL A 154 -23.07 25.62 30.05
N ALA A 155 -22.86 25.33 28.78
CA ALA A 155 -21.70 24.51 28.31
C ALA A 155 -20.36 25.14 28.72
N ALA A 156 -20.21 26.45 28.56
CA ALA A 156 -18.99 27.17 28.97
C ALA A 156 -18.79 27.11 30.51
N LYS A 157 -19.84 27.25 31.29
CA LYS A 157 -19.77 27.11 32.75
C LYS A 157 -19.35 25.72 33.18
N GLN A 158 -19.86 24.68 32.51
CA GLN A 158 -19.45 23.29 32.76
C GLN A 158 -17.99 23.08 32.41
N LEU A 159 -17.54 23.61 31.27
CA LEU A 159 -16.13 23.53 30.85
C LEU A 159 -15.21 24.17 31.90
N TYR A 160 -15.53 25.36 32.39
CA TYR A 160 -14.71 26.02 33.41
C TYR A 160 -14.71 25.26 34.74
N ARG A 161 -15.85 24.66 35.16
CA ARG A 161 -15.89 23.78 36.34
C ARG A 161 -14.96 22.56 36.18
N ILE A 162 -14.91 21.93 34.99
CA ILE A 162 -14.02 20.80 34.73
C ILE A 162 -12.57 21.25 34.84
N ARG A 163 -12.23 22.39 34.25
CA ARG A 163 -10.86 22.97 34.34
C ARG A 163 -10.43 23.24 35.77
N GLU A 164 -11.36 23.83 36.57
CA GLU A 164 -11.14 24.08 38.00
C GLU A 164 -10.93 22.77 38.75
N SER A 165 -11.83 21.78 38.56
CA SER A 165 -11.70 20.47 39.21
C SER A 165 -10.39 19.77 38.84
N ARG A 166 -9.97 19.84 37.58
CA ARG A 166 -8.67 19.31 37.15
C ARG A 166 -7.50 20.05 37.80
N LEU A 167 -7.55 21.36 37.87
CA LEU A 167 -6.53 22.17 38.53
C LEU A 167 -6.39 21.78 40.00
N ASN A 168 -7.52 21.71 40.74
CA ASN A 168 -7.57 21.37 42.16
C ASN A 168 -7.00 19.95 42.40
N LEU A 169 -7.32 18.99 41.53
CA LEU A 169 -6.71 17.64 41.61
C LEU A 169 -5.19 17.65 41.40
N VAL A 170 -4.71 18.43 40.44
CA VAL A 170 -3.27 18.49 40.14
C VAL A 170 -2.49 19.29 41.20
N THR A 171 -3.09 20.31 41.78
CA THR A 171 -2.48 21.13 42.87
C THR A 171 -2.63 20.49 44.26
N GLY A 172 -3.47 19.46 44.38
CA GLY A 172 -3.74 18.82 45.67
C GLY A 172 -4.71 19.58 46.52
N GLU A 173 -5.49 20.53 45.97
CA GLU A 173 -6.51 21.34 46.64
C GLU A 173 -7.85 20.63 46.66
N VAL A 174 -7.84 19.34 47.02
CA VAL A 174 -9.04 18.49 47.17
C VAL A 174 -9.01 17.82 48.54
N ASP A 175 -10.20 17.59 49.13
CA ASP A 175 -10.33 16.99 50.46
C ASP A 175 -9.71 15.58 50.55
N GLU A 176 -9.84 14.79 49.49
CA GLU A 176 -9.27 13.45 49.38
C GLU A 176 -8.70 13.22 47.99
N LEU A 177 -7.40 12.85 47.90
CA LEU A 177 -6.76 12.43 46.68
C LEU A 177 -7.07 10.95 46.44
N PRO A 178 -7.13 10.49 45.16
CA PRO A 178 -7.22 9.07 44.81
C PRO A 178 -6.13 8.25 45.48
N ALA A 179 -6.50 7.07 46.00
CA ALA A 179 -5.61 6.23 46.80
C ALA A 179 -4.42 5.65 46.05
N ASP A 180 -4.50 5.59 44.72
CA ASP A 180 -3.45 5.02 43.86
C ASP A 180 -3.29 5.82 42.55
N GLY A 181 -2.12 5.64 41.90
CA GLY A 181 -1.79 6.38 40.67
C GLY A 181 -2.64 6.00 39.46
N GLU A 182 -3.18 4.79 39.42
CA GLU A 182 -4.02 4.35 38.29
C GLU A 182 -5.43 5.01 38.37
N SER A 183 -6.00 5.05 39.56
CA SER A 183 -7.27 5.77 39.80
C SER A 183 -7.14 7.27 39.50
N PHE A 184 -6.03 7.89 39.93
CA PHE A 184 -5.74 9.28 39.62
C PHE A 184 -5.65 9.52 38.12
N LYS A 185 -4.92 8.67 37.40
CA LYS A 185 -4.77 8.72 35.92
C LYS A 185 -6.12 8.59 35.21
N LEU A 186 -6.96 7.66 35.66
CA LEU A 186 -8.30 7.45 35.10
C LEU A 186 -9.20 8.68 35.27
N ILE A 187 -9.17 9.32 36.45
CA ILE A 187 -9.94 10.52 36.73
C ILE A 187 -9.48 11.69 35.84
N ILE A 188 -8.17 11.91 35.72
CA ILE A 188 -7.62 12.95 34.84
C ILE A 188 -8.02 12.67 33.40
N GLN A 189 -7.91 11.43 32.92
CA GLN A 189 -8.33 11.07 31.56
C GLN A 189 -9.82 11.38 31.33
N GLN A 190 -10.70 11.04 32.26
CA GLN A 190 -12.13 11.35 32.16
C GLN A 190 -12.41 12.85 32.12
N LEU A 191 -11.69 13.65 32.91
CA LEU A 191 -11.81 15.10 32.89
C LEU A 191 -11.32 15.68 31.54
N ASP A 192 -10.20 15.17 31.02
CA ASP A 192 -9.65 15.57 29.73
C ASP A 192 -10.62 15.23 28.57
N GLU A 193 -11.23 14.06 28.58
CA GLU A 193 -12.23 13.64 27.59
C GLU A 193 -13.48 14.54 27.65
N GLN A 194 -13.96 14.89 28.84
CA GLN A 194 -15.09 15.79 29.01
C GLN A 194 -14.74 17.23 28.60
N GLU A 195 -13.56 17.72 28.98
CA GLU A 195 -13.05 19.02 28.53
C GLU A 195 -12.98 19.12 27.02
N ALA A 196 -12.40 18.10 26.37
CA ALA A 196 -12.28 18.04 24.92
C ALA A 196 -13.65 18.05 24.23
N ALA A 197 -14.61 17.25 24.73
CA ALA A 197 -15.94 17.16 24.16
C ALA A 197 -16.73 18.46 24.33
N LEU A 198 -16.67 19.14 25.50
CA LEU A 198 -17.30 20.46 25.71
C LEU A 198 -16.61 21.54 24.85
N THR A 199 -15.30 21.51 24.71
CA THR A 199 -14.55 22.45 23.86
C THR A 199 -14.95 22.28 22.39
N ALA A 200 -15.16 21.03 21.94
CA ALA A 200 -15.60 20.72 20.59
C ALA A 200 -16.97 21.31 20.22
N LEU A 201 -17.86 21.51 21.21
CA LEU A 201 -19.13 22.20 20.98
C LEU A 201 -18.95 23.65 20.50
N PHE A 202 -17.82 24.28 20.84
CA PHE A 202 -17.49 25.65 20.43
C PHE A 202 -16.51 25.69 19.27
N MET A 203 -15.43 24.93 19.37
CA MET A 203 -14.34 25.00 18.40
C MET A 203 -14.58 24.15 17.16
N GLY A 204 -15.49 23.17 17.25
CA GLY A 204 -15.67 22.14 16.26
C GLY A 204 -14.67 21.00 16.42
N THR A 205 -14.72 20.06 15.49
CA THR A 205 -13.84 18.88 15.47
C THR A 205 -13.11 18.77 14.15
N THR A 206 -11.87 18.28 14.21
CA THR A 206 -11.08 17.90 13.04
C THR A 206 -10.71 16.44 13.16
N GLN A 207 -11.10 15.66 12.18
CA GLN A 207 -10.73 14.24 12.06
C GLN A 207 -9.87 14.04 10.84
N THR A 208 -8.86 13.19 10.99
CA THR A 208 -7.94 12.85 9.90
C THR A 208 -7.95 11.34 9.71
N GLU A 209 -8.27 10.90 8.51
CA GLU A 209 -8.32 9.50 8.13
C GLU A 209 -7.31 9.25 7.00
N THR A 210 -6.51 8.20 7.13
CA THR A 210 -5.60 7.77 6.07
C THR A 210 -6.27 6.68 5.24
N ILE A 211 -6.38 6.91 3.94
CA ILE A 211 -6.99 6.00 2.98
C ILE A 211 -5.93 5.51 2.01
N ILE A 212 -5.84 4.20 1.87
CA ILE A 212 -4.90 3.54 0.96
C ILE A 212 -5.71 2.87 -0.14
N LYS A 213 -5.31 3.10 -1.39
CA LYS A 213 -5.86 2.41 -2.57
C LYS A 213 -4.74 1.85 -3.42
N HIS A 214 -4.99 0.69 -4.01
CA HIS A 214 -4.10 -0.02 -4.91
C HIS A 214 -4.67 -0.01 -6.32
N PHE A 215 -3.80 0.25 -7.30
CA PHE A 215 -4.12 0.17 -8.71
C PHE A 215 -3.10 -0.76 -9.37
N ASP A 216 -3.61 -1.77 -10.05
CA ASP A 216 -2.79 -2.70 -10.82
C ASP A 216 -2.57 -2.15 -12.23
N TYR A 217 -1.30 -2.14 -12.67
CA TYR A 217 -0.92 -1.71 -14.01
C TYR A 217 -0.04 -2.76 -14.68
N ILE A 218 -0.40 -3.14 -15.90
CA ILE A 218 0.35 -4.14 -16.69
C ILE A 218 1.17 -3.41 -17.75
N PRO A 219 2.51 -3.36 -17.62
CA PRO A 219 3.38 -2.72 -18.60
C PRO A 219 3.54 -3.63 -19.84
N VAL A 220 2.83 -3.33 -20.91
CA VAL A 220 2.88 -4.08 -22.18
C VAL A 220 3.83 -3.44 -23.18
N GLU A 221 3.85 -2.11 -23.25
CA GLU A 221 4.62 -1.29 -24.17
C GLU A 221 5.00 0.05 -23.53
N GLU A 222 5.85 0.82 -24.22
CA GLU A 222 6.11 2.21 -23.82
C GLU A 222 4.85 3.04 -23.89
N VAL A 223 4.58 3.80 -22.83
CA VAL A 223 3.43 4.70 -22.76
C VAL A 223 3.85 6.08 -22.27
N THR A 224 3.12 7.08 -22.72
CA THR A 224 3.31 8.48 -22.31
C THR A 224 1.99 9.04 -21.83
N ASN A 225 1.96 9.47 -20.57
CA ASN A 225 0.78 10.12 -19.96
C ASN A 225 -0.49 9.25 -19.96
N ASP A 226 -0.37 7.96 -19.68
CA ASP A 226 -1.53 7.10 -19.42
C ASP A 226 -2.13 7.42 -18.05
N ILE A 227 -3.47 7.48 -17.96
CA ILE A 227 -4.15 7.87 -16.72
C ILE A 227 -4.40 6.64 -15.86
N VAL A 228 -3.75 6.55 -14.70
CA VAL A 228 -3.88 5.41 -13.79
C VAL A 228 -4.98 5.62 -12.76
N PHE A 229 -5.06 6.81 -12.21
CA PHE A 229 -6.11 7.20 -11.25
C PHE A 229 -6.32 8.71 -11.30
N ARG A 230 -7.31 9.19 -10.55
CA ARG A 230 -7.57 10.62 -10.41
C ARG A 230 -7.73 10.99 -8.95
N ILE A 231 -7.47 12.27 -8.63
CA ILE A 231 -7.63 12.83 -7.29
C ILE A 231 -8.72 13.89 -7.36
N SER A 232 -9.78 13.65 -6.61
CA SER A 232 -10.92 14.57 -6.47
C SER A 232 -10.93 15.21 -5.10
N ASP A 233 -11.20 16.50 -5.04
CA ASP A 233 -11.35 17.23 -3.77
C ASP A 233 -12.58 16.74 -2.97
N LEU A 234 -13.59 16.16 -3.66
CA LEU A 234 -14.80 15.66 -3.02
C LEU A 234 -14.75 14.17 -2.70
N TYR A 235 -14.17 13.36 -3.60
CA TYR A 235 -14.23 11.89 -3.52
C TYR A 235 -12.89 11.24 -3.22
N GLY A 236 -11.83 12.06 -3.10
CA GLY A 236 -10.47 11.59 -2.89
C GLY A 236 -9.90 10.83 -4.10
N ILE A 237 -9.32 9.67 -3.83
CA ILE A 237 -8.73 8.83 -4.89
C ILE A 237 -9.86 8.11 -5.64
N VAL A 238 -9.98 8.34 -6.94
CA VAL A 238 -11.00 7.74 -7.82
C VAL A 238 -10.37 7.06 -9.04
N LYS A 239 -11.14 6.20 -9.69
CA LYS A 239 -10.71 5.46 -10.89
C LYS A 239 -10.49 6.40 -12.08
N PRO A 240 -9.69 5.98 -13.10
CA PRO A 240 -9.40 6.80 -14.29
C PRO A 240 -10.63 7.34 -15.02
N GLU A 241 -11.71 6.55 -15.03
CA GLU A 241 -12.94 6.87 -15.76
C GLU A 241 -13.78 7.96 -15.06
N ASN A 242 -13.51 8.21 -13.79
CA ASN A 242 -14.25 9.21 -13.01
C ASN A 242 -13.68 10.62 -13.25
N LEU A 243 -14.34 11.40 -14.07
CA LEU A 243 -13.89 12.75 -14.48
C LEU A 243 -13.99 13.82 -13.39
N SER A 244 -14.44 13.49 -12.18
CA SER A 244 -14.57 14.45 -11.07
C SER A 244 -13.23 14.87 -10.45
N GLY A 245 -12.11 14.24 -10.85
CA GLY A 245 -10.79 14.47 -10.27
C GLY A 245 -9.72 14.84 -11.28
N ALA A 246 -8.65 15.47 -10.80
CA ALA A 246 -7.44 15.72 -11.58
C ALA A 246 -6.73 14.40 -11.91
N PRO A 247 -6.30 14.17 -13.15
CA PRO A 247 -5.64 12.93 -13.54
C PRO A 247 -4.23 12.82 -12.99
N VAL A 248 -3.83 11.60 -12.63
CA VAL A 248 -2.44 11.21 -12.39
C VAL A 248 -1.99 10.33 -13.53
N TYR A 249 -0.92 10.74 -14.16
CA TYR A 249 -0.37 10.13 -15.37
C TYR A 249 0.79 9.20 -15.04
N LEU A 250 0.81 8.07 -15.73
CA LEU A 250 1.93 7.15 -15.78
C LEU A 250 2.61 7.30 -17.14
N SER A 251 3.93 7.44 -17.12
CA SER A 251 4.78 7.33 -18.29
C SER A 251 5.80 6.22 -18.04
N LEU A 252 5.98 5.38 -19.04
CA LEU A 252 6.87 4.23 -19.01
C LEU A 252 7.75 4.26 -20.25
N LYS A 253 9.07 4.34 -20.03
CA LYS A 253 10.08 4.36 -21.09
C LYS A 253 11.08 3.23 -20.90
N ILE A 254 11.26 2.39 -21.91
CA ILE A 254 12.25 1.32 -21.88
C ILE A 254 13.66 1.93 -21.91
N THR A 255 14.44 1.63 -20.90
CA THR A 255 15.84 2.08 -20.78
C THR A 255 16.83 1.03 -21.21
N GLU A 256 16.50 -0.25 -20.98
CA GLU A 256 17.32 -1.40 -21.37
C GLU A 256 16.39 -2.52 -21.81
N GLU A 257 16.61 -3.07 -22.98
CA GLU A 257 15.95 -4.32 -23.40
C GLU A 257 16.78 -5.51 -22.91
N GLY A 258 16.10 -6.60 -22.53
CA GLY A 258 16.81 -7.83 -22.19
C GLY A 258 17.43 -8.47 -23.44
N GLU A 259 18.69 -8.86 -23.36
CA GLU A 259 19.43 -9.44 -24.47
C GLU A 259 19.77 -10.92 -24.25
N LEU A 260 19.75 -11.70 -25.33
CA LEU A 260 20.16 -13.09 -25.26
C LEU A 260 21.66 -13.20 -24.98
N PRO A 261 22.12 -14.16 -24.15
CA PRO A 261 23.53 -14.35 -23.85
C PRO A 261 24.34 -14.67 -25.11
N ILE A 262 25.53 -14.10 -25.18
CA ILE A 262 26.47 -14.27 -26.30
C ILE A 262 27.57 -15.27 -25.90
N ASP A 263 28.05 -16.09 -26.85
CA ASP A 263 29.18 -17.00 -26.67
C ASP A 263 30.52 -16.26 -26.82
N ASN A 264 31.63 -16.93 -26.50
CA ASN A 264 32.96 -16.37 -26.62
C ASN A 264 33.38 -15.99 -28.05
N LYS A 265 32.54 -16.32 -29.05
CA LYS A 265 32.78 -16.03 -30.48
C LYS A 265 31.84 -14.90 -30.96
N GLY A 266 31.06 -14.29 -30.09
CA GLY A 266 30.11 -13.22 -30.43
C GLY A 266 28.79 -13.70 -31.01
N ASN A 267 28.47 -15.00 -30.97
CA ASN A 267 27.20 -15.52 -31.44
C ASN A 267 26.22 -15.69 -30.29
N ILE A 268 24.93 -15.53 -30.59
CA ILE A 268 23.85 -15.79 -29.61
C ILE A 268 23.94 -17.27 -29.20
N LYS A 269 23.98 -17.51 -27.88
CA LYS A 269 23.98 -18.86 -27.33
C LYS A 269 22.68 -19.58 -27.68
N LYS A 270 22.79 -20.83 -28.09
CA LYS A 270 21.61 -21.67 -28.32
C LYS A 270 21.05 -22.13 -26.98
N MET A 271 19.73 -22.08 -26.85
CA MET A 271 19.04 -22.62 -25.70
C MET A 271 19.29 -24.13 -25.55
N PRO A 272 19.70 -24.62 -24.38
CA PRO A 272 19.87 -26.07 -24.14
C PRO A 272 18.59 -26.85 -24.38
N LYS A 273 18.71 -28.13 -24.71
CA LYS A 273 17.54 -29.01 -24.80
C LYS A 273 16.97 -29.25 -23.41
N ASN A 274 15.65 -29.23 -23.28
CA ASN A 274 14.94 -29.39 -22.03
C ASN A 274 15.39 -28.38 -20.94
N ALA A 275 15.79 -27.19 -21.36
CA ALA A 275 16.30 -26.15 -20.47
C ALA A 275 15.29 -25.72 -19.42
N VAL A 276 15.80 -25.36 -18.26
CA VAL A 276 15.02 -24.62 -17.27
C VAL A 276 14.92 -23.19 -17.75
N ALA A 277 13.75 -22.79 -18.23
CA ALA A 277 13.52 -21.45 -18.72
C ALA A 277 13.54 -20.42 -17.58
N TYR A 278 14.13 -19.28 -17.85
CA TYR A 278 14.14 -18.12 -16.97
C TYR A 278 14.10 -16.83 -17.81
N ALA A 279 13.63 -15.74 -17.23
CA ALA A 279 13.58 -14.47 -17.91
C ALA A 279 14.90 -13.68 -17.69
N ILE A 280 15.31 -12.97 -18.73
CA ILE A 280 16.30 -11.90 -18.67
C ILE A 280 15.51 -10.61 -18.88
N PRO A 281 15.06 -9.93 -17.81
CA PRO A 281 14.15 -8.79 -17.92
C PRO A 281 14.83 -7.59 -18.57
N GLY A 282 14.04 -6.77 -19.24
CA GLY A 282 14.43 -5.41 -19.55
C GLY A 282 14.24 -4.50 -18.35
N LYS A 283 14.61 -3.23 -18.50
CA LYS A 283 14.36 -2.19 -17.51
C LYS A 283 13.59 -1.05 -18.14
N ALA A 284 12.69 -0.46 -17.35
CA ALA A 284 11.96 0.72 -17.77
C ALA A 284 11.93 1.77 -16.67
N GLU A 285 12.11 3.02 -17.07
CA GLU A 285 11.86 4.17 -16.21
C GLU A 285 10.36 4.38 -16.08
N VAL A 286 9.85 4.24 -14.87
CA VAL A 286 8.44 4.44 -14.52
C VAL A 286 8.32 5.78 -13.82
N ILE A 287 7.48 6.67 -14.37
CA ILE A 287 7.25 8.01 -13.83
C ILE A 287 5.74 8.17 -13.58
N LEU A 288 5.37 8.54 -12.36
CA LEU A 288 4.03 9.02 -12.03
C LEU A 288 4.04 10.52 -11.77
N SER A 289 3.08 11.25 -12.35
CA SER A 289 2.99 12.71 -12.27
C SER A 289 1.54 13.18 -12.22
N ASP A 290 1.28 14.25 -11.46
CA ASP A 290 -0.01 14.97 -11.46
C ASP A 290 -0.09 16.07 -12.55
N GLY A 291 0.87 16.06 -13.49
CA GLY A 291 1.01 17.07 -14.52
C GLY A 291 1.77 18.33 -14.10
N LYS A 292 2.03 18.53 -12.81
CA LYS A 292 2.82 19.64 -12.26
C LYS A 292 4.09 19.15 -11.54
N LYS A 293 3.97 18.01 -10.87
CA LYS A 293 4.97 17.45 -9.98
C LYS A 293 5.14 15.97 -10.25
N THR A 294 6.37 15.49 -10.23
CA THR A 294 6.66 14.06 -10.22
C THR A 294 6.37 13.49 -8.84
N LEU A 295 5.51 12.49 -8.78
CA LEU A 295 5.11 11.80 -7.55
C LEU A 295 5.98 10.57 -7.28
N PHE A 296 6.39 9.88 -8.34
CA PHE A 296 7.25 8.71 -8.29
C PHE A 296 8.13 8.66 -9.55
N LYS A 297 9.38 8.22 -9.40
CA LYS A 297 10.29 7.99 -10.52
C LYS A 297 11.34 6.96 -10.12
N GLU A 298 11.29 5.79 -10.75
CA GLU A 298 12.29 4.73 -10.57
C GLU A 298 12.49 3.93 -11.87
N ASN A 299 13.63 3.26 -11.98
CA ASN A 299 13.93 2.33 -13.06
C ASN A 299 13.69 0.90 -12.56
N LEU A 300 12.64 0.26 -13.05
CA LEU A 300 12.17 -1.04 -12.58
C LEU A 300 12.45 -2.15 -13.60
N PRO A 301 12.82 -3.35 -13.15
CA PRO A 301 12.95 -4.51 -14.03
C PRO A 301 11.56 -5.03 -14.41
N ILE A 302 11.35 -5.26 -15.72
CA ILE A 302 10.08 -5.72 -16.29
C ILE A 302 10.32 -6.92 -17.19
N ALA A 303 9.68 -8.04 -16.91
CA ALA A 303 9.87 -9.29 -17.65
C ALA A 303 9.49 -9.18 -19.13
N GLN A 304 8.38 -8.46 -19.42
CA GLN A 304 7.85 -8.31 -20.78
C GLN A 304 8.78 -7.57 -21.74
N PHE A 305 9.68 -6.74 -21.22
CA PHE A 305 10.69 -6.02 -22.00
C PHE A 305 12.00 -6.80 -22.15
N GLY A 306 11.97 -8.06 -21.74
CA GLY A 306 13.09 -8.94 -21.77
C GLY A 306 12.98 -10.07 -22.78
N VAL A 307 13.84 -11.06 -22.57
CA VAL A 307 13.89 -12.29 -23.36
C VAL A 307 13.91 -13.50 -22.43
N VAL A 308 13.47 -14.63 -22.92
CA VAL A 308 13.54 -15.89 -22.19
C VAL A 308 14.76 -16.66 -22.66
N PHE A 309 15.52 -17.20 -21.72
CA PHE A 309 16.63 -18.10 -21.98
C PHE A 309 16.55 -19.33 -21.06
N GLY A 310 17.47 -20.28 -21.17
CA GLY A 310 17.41 -21.52 -20.42
C GLY A 310 18.71 -21.94 -19.78
N LEU A 311 18.63 -22.48 -18.56
CA LEU A 311 19.72 -23.18 -17.91
C LEU A 311 19.75 -24.66 -18.31
N ASP A 312 20.93 -25.25 -18.42
CA ASP A 312 21.07 -26.69 -18.63
C ASP A 312 20.65 -27.44 -17.36
N PRO A 313 19.60 -28.29 -17.41
CA PRO A 313 19.13 -29.01 -16.24
C PRO A 313 20.15 -29.97 -15.64
N SER A 314 21.19 -30.35 -16.41
CA SER A 314 22.27 -31.23 -15.93
C SER A 314 23.08 -30.65 -14.77
N ILE A 315 23.16 -29.31 -14.65
CA ILE A 315 23.88 -28.65 -13.54
C ILE A 315 23.18 -28.89 -12.18
N PHE A 316 21.87 -29.08 -12.20
CA PHE A 316 21.07 -29.30 -10.99
C PHE A 316 21.02 -30.77 -10.55
N THR A 317 21.41 -31.69 -11.43
CA THR A 317 21.36 -33.15 -11.20
C THR A 317 22.75 -33.79 -11.07
N ASP A 318 23.81 -33.00 -10.96
CA ASP A 318 25.17 -33.50 -10.72
C ASP A 318 25.23 -34.23 -9.37
N LYS A 319 25.66 -35.50 -9.40
CA LYS A 319 25.73 -36.35 -8.20
C LYS A 319 26.78 -35.92 -7.18
N LYS A 320 27.82 -35.21 -7.62
CA LYS A 320 28.93 -34.77 -6.75
C LYS A 320 28.76 -33.40 -6.16
N ALA A 321 28.21 -32.46 -6.95
CA ALA A 321 28.00 -31.08 -6.57
C ALA A 321 26.82 -30.48 -7.36
N PRO A 322 25.59 -30.79 -6.95
CA PRO A 322 24.42 -30.20 -7.62
C PRO A 322 24.41 -28.70 -7.41
N SER A 323 24.20 -27.95 -8.49
CA SER A 323 24.00 -26.51 -8.40
C SER A 323 22.65 -26.19 -7.80
N CYS A 324 22.56 -25.04 -7.15
CA CYS A 324 21.31 -24.45 -6.69
C CYS A 324 21.05 -23.14 -7.42
N ALA A 325 19.79 -22.75 -7.54
CA ALA A 325 19.40 -21.47 -8.11
C ALA A 325 18.20 -20.88 -7.39
N THR A 326 18.19 -19.55 -7.27
CA THR A 326 17.03 -18.77 -6.80
C THR A 326 16.63 -17.76 -7.86
N PHE A 327 15.34 -17.46 -7.91
CA PHE A 327 14.78 -16.58 -8.92
C PHE A 327 14.01 -15.43 -8.27
N TYR A 328 13.93 -14.31 -8.98
CA TYR A 328 13.08 -13.19 -8.58
C TYR A 328 11.64 -13.48 -8.98
N PRO A 329 10.69 -13.59 -8.03
CA PRO A 329 9.32 -13.92 -8.35
C PRO A 329 8.62 -12.87 -9.23
N GLN A 330 9.03 -11.60 -9.15
CA GLN A 330 8.45 -10.51 -9.93
C GLN A 330 8.87 -10.50 -11.41
N THR A 331 9.98 -11.12 -11.77
CA THR A 331 10.50 -11.09 -13.14
C THR A 331 10.86 -12.45 -13.70
N GLY A 332 11.00 -13.48 -12.86
CA GLY A 332 11.53 -14.79 -13.27
C GLY A 332 13.02 -14.80 -13.61
N ALA A 333 13.74 -13.72 -13.30
CA ALA A 333 15.17 -13.63 -13.49
C ALA A 333 15.93 -14.43 -12.44
N ILE A 334 17.13 -14.87 -12.81
CA ILE A 334 18.03 -15.52 -11.85
C ILE A 334 18.50 -14.49 -10.82
N ARG A 335 18.28 -14.80 -9.55
CA ARG A 335 18.81 -14.02 -8.43
C ARG A 335 20.22 -14.48 -8.04
N GLN A 336 20.40 -15.79 -7.93
CA GLN A 336 21.66 -16.40 -7.55
C GLN A 336 21.78 -17.81 -8.10
N ILE A 337 22.98 -18.19 -8.53
CA ILE A 337 23.35 -19.57 -8.81
C ILE A 337 24.54 -19.89 -7.92
N GLY A 338 24.47 -21.02 -7.23
CA GLY A 338 25.50 -21.51 -6.32
C GLY A 338 25.77 -23.01 -6.51
N LYS A 339 26.80 -23.50 -5.86
CA LYS A 339 27.12 -24.93 -5.71
C LYS A 339 27.03 -25.31 -4.26
#